data_2177d277bacf76236f125ef03d516d60
#
_entry.id   2177d277bacf76236f125ef03d516d60
#
_cell.length_a   1.000
_cell.length_b   1.000
_cell.length_c   1.000
_cell.angle_alpha   90.00
_cell.angle_beta   90.00
_cell.angle_gamma   90.00
#
_symmetry.space_group_name_H-M   'P 1'
#
loop_
_entity.id
_entity.type
_entity.pdbx_description
1 polymer ?
#
loop_
_entity_poly.entity_id
_entity_poly.type
_entity_poly.pdbx_seq_one_letter_code
_entity_poly.pdbx_strand_id
1 'polypeptide(L)'
;MKYYLIAGEASGDLHASNLMRALKSCDEKADFRYFGGDLMKKQGGTLVKHYREMAFMGIIPVLMNLKTIMRNMKVCKEDIRNFHPDVVILVDYPGFNLKIAEFVKKELKLPVHYYISPKIWAWKQYRIHSFRKYVDYIYSILPFEKEFFHQLRYEVDYVGNPSVDSVEEYKQQRAVDSVSFRRMNHLDENGIIAILPGSRKQEIRDNLPLMLKVASLHPEYTAVIAGAPGIDPAYYQAYMDDSPAKIIFNQTYPLLQHAQYALVTSGTATLETALFRVPQVVCYSVTGGKLTNWIFAHFFHTPFISLVNLICGKEVVQELFGELFTEERIEAELGRLMNDRSYRSKMLGEYEVMAQRLGEAGAARSAARLIYDRIKH
;
A
#
# COMPACT_ATOMS: atom_id res chain seq x y z
N MET A 1 -6.71 -5.48 28.18
CA MET A 1 -6.51 -4.01 28.00
C MET A 1 -7.54 -3.44 27.06
N LYS A 2 -7.78 -2.13 27.11
CA LYS A 2 -8.69 -1.39 26.22
C LYS A 2 -7.90 -0.68 25.14
N TYR A 3 -8.15 -1.02 23.91
CA TYR A 3 -7.46 -0.48 22.74
C TYR A 3 -8.41 0.37 21.89
N TYR A 4 -8.00 1.59 21.57
CA TYR A 4 -8.75 2.44 20.64
C TYR A 4 -7.99 2.59 19.32
N LEU A 5 -8.53 2.08 18.22
CA LEU A 5 -7.85 2.10 16.93
C LEU A 5 -8.53 3.08 15.96
N ILE A 6 -7.72 3.73 15.09
CA ILE A 6 -8.25 4.62 14.05
C ILE A 6 -7.60 4.30 12.71
N ALA A 7 -8.38 3.74 11.80
CA ALA A 7 -8.04 3.47 10.41
C ALA A 7 -9.03 4.18 9.49
N GLY A 8 -8.55 5.10 8.66
CA GLY A 8 -9.38 5.97 7.84
C GLY A 8 -9.61 5.52 6.40
N GLU A 9 -9.07 4.38 5.98
CA GLU A 9 -9.08 3.89 4.61
C GLU A 9 -9.16 2.35 4.57
N ALA A 10 -9.46 1.78 3.39
CA ALA A 10 -9.57 0.35 3.20
C ALA A 10 -8.25 -0.40 3.51
N SER A 11 -7.10 0.15 3.11
CA SER A 11 -5.79 -0.40 3.45
C SER A 11 -5.52 -0.36 4.96
N GLY A 12 -5.91 0.76 5.60
CA GLY A 12 -5.84 0.90 7.05
C GLY A 12 -6.70 -0.12 7.79
N ASP A 13 -7.93 -0.38 7.31
CA ASP A 13 -8.83 -1.41 7.85
C ASP A 13 -8.19 -2.81 7.78
N LEU A 14 -7.58 -3.16 6.64
CA LEU A 14 -6.87 -4.42 6.48
C LEU A 14 -5.70 -4.55 7.47
N HIS A 15 -4.83 -3.55 7.55
CA HIS A 15 -3.68 -3.59 8.43
C HIS A 15 -4.07 -3.56 9.92
N ALA A 16 -5.05 -2.74 10.28
CA ALA A 16 -5.57 -2.68 11.64
C ALA A 16 -6.27 -3.98 12.05
N SER A 17 -7.00 -4.64 11.14
CA SER A 17 -7.61 -5.94 11.43
C SER A 17 -6.58 -7.03 11.74
N ASN A 18 -5.48 -7.07 10.98
CA ASN A 18 -4.36 -7.97 11.24
C ASN A 18 -3.67 -7.67 12.58
N LEU A 19 -3.50 -6.37 12.89
CA LEU A 19 -2.96 -5.94 14.19
C LEU A 19 -3.89 -6.35 15.35
N MET A 20 -5.21 -6.15 15.22
CA MET A 20 -6.20 -6.58 16.23
C MET A 20 -6.14 -8.09 16.47
N ARG A 21 -6.04 -8.89 15.39
CA ARG A 21 -5.88 -10.34 15.50
C ARG A 21 -4.62 -10.71 16.28
N ALA A 22 -3.51 -10.03 15.98
CA ALA A 22 -2.24 -10.27 16.66
C ALA A 22 -2.25 -9.80 18.13
N LEU A 23 -2.90 -8.67 18.44
CA LEU A 23 -3.08 -8.18 19.81
C LEU A 23 -3.88 -9.15 20.66
N LYS A 24 -4.92 -9.80 20.11
CA LYS A 24 -5.66 -10.85 20.82
C LYS A 24 -4.81 -12.05 21.20
N SER A 25 -3.79 -12.36 20.43
CA SER A 25 -2.84 -13.43 20.76
C SER A 25 -1.89 -13.04 21.91
N CYS A 26 -1.70 -11.73 22.15
CA CYS A 26 -0.91 -11.21 23.26
C CYS A 26 -1.75 -10.91 24.52
N ASP A 27 -3.02 -10.55 24.31
CA ASP A 27 -3.96 -10.12 25.33
C ASP A 27 -5.34 -10.77 25.11
N GLU A 28 -5.60 -11.87 25.79
CA GLU A 28 -6.87 -12.60 25.69
C GLU A 28 -8.10 -11.76 26.12
N LYS A 29 -7.88 -10.73 26.96
CA LYS A 29 -8.92 -9.80 27.43
C LYS A 29 -8.92 -8.49 26.67
N ALA A 30 -8.34 -8.44 25.46
CA ALA A 30 -8.33 -7.25 24.62
C ALA A 30 -9.75 -6.77 24.31
N ASP A 31 -10.05 -5.55 24.69
CA ASP A 31 -11.29 -4.86 24.38
C ASP A 31 -11.02 -3.76 23.35
N PHE A 32 -11.68 -3.85 22.19
CA PHE A 32 -11.43 -2.98 21.05
C PHE A 32 -12.61 -2.06 20.79
N ARG A 33 -12.29 -0.77 20.61
CA ARG A 33 -13.21 0.23 20.09
C ARG A 33 -12.49 0.99 18.96
N TYR A 34 -13.17 1.25 17.84
CA TYR A 34 -12.43 1.73 16.68
C TYR A 34 -13.25 2.49 15.64
N PHE A 35 -12.54 3.32 14.89
CA PHE A 35 -12.90 3.82 13.58
C PHE A 35 -12.19 2.93 12.56
N GLY A 36 -12.94 2.30 11.63
CA GLY A 36 -12.38 1.32 10.70
C GLY A 36 -13.41 0.79 9.73
N GLY A 37 -13.35 -0.47 9.38
CA GLY A 37 -14.26 -1.08 8.42
C GLY A 37 -14.65 -2.51 8.72
N ASP A 38 -15.07 -3.21 7.67
CA ASP A 38 -15.65 -4.56 7.78
C ASP A 38 -14.61 -5.62 8.21
N LEU A 39 -13.32 -5.43 7.87
CA LEU A 39 -12.27 -6.38 8.27
C LEU A 39 -11.96 -6.27 9.76
N MET A 40 -11.89 -5.06 10.31
CA MET A 40 -11.76 -4.86 11.75
C MET A 40 -13.01 -5.37 12.47
N LYS A 41 -14.23 -5.15 11.92
CA LYS A 41 -15.47 -5.65 12.48
C LYS A 41 -15.50 -7.17 12.63
N LYS A 42 -14.92 -7.90 11.68
CA LYS A 42 -14.74 -9.37 11.77
C LYS A 42 -13.84 -9.80 12.93
N GLN A 43 -12.95 -8.92 13.39
CA GLN A 43 -12.11 -9.20 14.56
C GLN A 43 -12.86 -8.97 15.89
N GLY A 44 -14.09 -8.45 15.88
CA GLY A 44 -14.87 -8.15 17.09
C GLY A 44 -14.60 -6.74 17.63
N GLY A 45 -15.08 -6.46 18.85
CA GLY A 45 -15.07 -5.12 19.43
C GLY A 45 -16.18 -4.22 18.89
N THR A 46 -16.10 -2.91 19.14
CA THR A 46 -17.12 -1.95 18.76
C THR A 46 -16.68 -1.03 17.62
N LEU A 47 -17.31 -1.14 16.46
CA LEU A 47 -17.16 -0.20 15.35
C LEU A 47 -17.98 1.08 15.67
N VAL A 48 -17.29 2.19 15.91
CA VAL A 48 -17.89 3.50 16.17
C VAL A 48 -18.25 4.22 14.88
N LYS A 49 -17.37 4.15 13.89
CA LYS A 49 -17.54 4.82 12.61
C LYS A 49 -16.87 4.04 11.48
N HIS A 50 -17.60 3.86 10.36
CA HIS A 50 -17.04 3.19 9.19
C HIS A 50 -16.17 4.15 8.37
N TYR A 51 -14.99 3.70 7.88
CA TYR A 51 -14.07 4.55 7.13
C TYR A 51 -14.69 5.14 5.84
N ARG A 52 -15.67 4.49 5.23
CA ARG A 52 -16.40 5.02 4.06
C ARG A 52 -17.09 6.36 4.34
N GLU A 53 -17.40 6.63 5.61
CA GLU A 53 -17.98 7.90 6.05
C GLU A 53 -16.91 8.94 6.46
N MET A 54 -15.64 8.58 6.38
CA MET A 54 -14.50 9.41 6.79
C MET A 54 -13.57 9.77 5.65
N ALA A 55 -13.45 8.88 4.64
CA ALA A 55 -12.45 8.96 3.59
C ALA A 55 -12.81 10.03 2.55
N PHE A 56 -12.27 11.22 2.72
CA PHE A 56 -12.27 12.27 1.71
C PHE A 56 -10.84 12.48 1.26
N MET A 57 -10.52 12.06 0.03
CA MET A 57 -9.20 12.23 -0.55
C MET A 57 -9.18 13.34 -1.58
N GLY A 58 -8.08 14.11 -1.60
CA GLY A 58 -7.89 15.25 -2.49
C GLY A 58 -8.36 16.58 -1.87
N ILE A 59 -7.91 17.70 -2.44
CA ILE A 59 -8.14 19.04 -1.88
C ILE A 59 -9.62 19.40 -1.95
N ILE A 60 -10.26 19.20 -3.12
CA ILE A 60 -11.65 19.58 -3.35
C ILE A 60 -12.63 18.77 -2.48
N PRO A 61 -12.58 17.41 -2.44
CA PRO A 61 -13.46 16.64 -1.55
C PRO A 61 -13.26 16.96 -0.06
N VAL A 62 -12.03 17.23 0.38
CA VAL A 62 -11.77 17.64 1.76
C VAL A 62 -12.40 18.99 2.08
N LEU A 63 -12.27 19.99 1.20
CA LEU A 63 -12.89 21.31 1.39
C LEU A 63 -14.43 21.22 1.41
N MET A 64 -15.03 20.45 0.51
CA MET A 64 -16.49 20.26 0.46
C MET A 64 -17.06 19.54 1.70
N ASN A 65 -16.24 18.72 2.36
CA ASN A 65 -16.67 17.87 3.48
C ASN A 65 -16.09 18.30 4.85
N LEU A 66 -15.58 19.54 4.97
CA LEU A 66 -14.98 20.02 6.22
C LEU A 66 -15.90 19.87 7.44
N LYS A 67 -17.20 20.17 7.29
CA LYS A 67 -18.19 20.02 8.37
C LYS A 67 -18.30 18.54 8.83
N THR A 68 -18.31 17.61 7.90
CA THR A 68 -18.35 16.16 8.18
C THR A 68 -17.08 15.71 8.88
N ILE A 69 -15.92 16.17 8.40
CA ILE A 69 -14.61 15.85 9.03
C ILE A 69 -14.57 16.37 10.47
N MET A 70 -15.03 17.62 10.70
CA MET A 70 -15.07 18.20 12.05
C MET A 70 -16.07 17.46 12.96
N ARG A 71 -17.24 17.07 12.45
CA ARG A 71 -18.20 16.25 13.19
C ARG A 71 -17.61 14.89 13.56
N ASN A 72 -16.97 14.20 12.61
CA ASN A 72 -16.31 12.93 12.85
C ASN A 72 -15.18 13.06 13.90
N MET A 73 -14.42 14.16 13.84
CA MET A 73 -13.40 14.48 14.84
C MET A 73 -13.99 14.64 16.24
N LYS A 74 -15.12 15.36 16.35
CA LYS A 74 -15.82 15.54 17.63
C LYS A 74 -16.32 14.20 18.19
N VAL A 75 -16.99 13.41 17.36
CA VAL A 75 -17.46 12.06 17.75
C VAL A 75 -16.31 11.19 18.23
N CYS A 76 -15.18 11.18 17.50
CA CYS A 76 -13.99 10.41 17.87
C CYS A 76 -13.44 10.83 19.24
N LYS A 77 -13.29 12.13 19.48
CA LYS A 77 -12.80 12.66 20.76
C LYS A 77 -13.70 12.34 21.94
N GLU A 78 -15.01 12.50 21.78
CA GLU A 78 -16.00 12.17 22.80
C GLU A 78 -16.01 10.66 23.10
N ASP A 79 -15.90 9.85 22.07
CA ASP A 79 -15.91 8.41 22.20
C ASP A 79 -14.65 7.88 22.89
N ILE A 80 -13.45 8.40 22.58
CA ILE A 80 -12.21 8.07 23.29
C ILE A 80 -12.33 8.45 24.78
N ARG A 81 -12.87 9.64 25.10
CA ARG A 81 -13.09 10.03 26.50
C ARG A 81 -13.96 9.04 27.26
N ASN A 82 -15.08 8.65 26.65
CA ASN A 82 -16.06 7.78 27.32
C ASN A 82 -15.56 6.35 27.47
N PHE A 83 -14.76 5.87 26.52
CA PHE A 83 -14.22 4.51 26.55
C PHE A 83 -13.08 4.33 27.56
N HIS A 84 -12.31 5.39 27.82
CA HIS A 84 -11.11 5.37 28.68
C HIS A 84 -10.14 4.26 28.27
N PRO A 85 -9.57 4.31 27.04
CA PRO A 85 -8.63 3.28 26.58
C PRO A 85 -7.29 3.37 27.33
N ASP A 86 -6.58 2.23 27.38
CA ASP A 86 -5.20 2.17 27.87
C ASP A 86 -4.23 2.75 26.84
N VAL A 87 -4.57 2.67 25.56
CA VAL A 87 -3.78 3.19 24.43
C VAL A 87 -4.66 3.59 23.25
N VAL A 88 -4.20 4.62 22.51
CA VAL A 88 -4.77 4.98 21.22
C VAL A 88 -3.77 4.60 20.12
N ILE A 89 -4.19 3.76 19.18
CA ILE A 89 -3.39 3.28 18.05
C ILE A 89 -3.91 3.91 16.76
N LEU A 90 -3.05 4.70 16.13
CA LEU A 90 -3.34 5.40 14.89
C LEU A 90 -2.72 4.63 13.71
N VAL A 91 -3.53 4.35 12.68
CA VAL A 91 -3.07 3.60 11.51
C VAL A 91 -3.11 4.49 10.29
N ASP A 92 -1.91 4.83 9.75
CA ASP A 92 -1.77 5.77 8.61
C ASP A 92 -2.67 7.02 8.76
N TYR A 93 -3.33 7.49 7.70
CA TYR A 93 -4.35 8.57 7.68
C TYR A 93 -3.96 9.85 8.47
N PRO A 94 -2.82 10.47 8.17
CA PRO A 94 -2.18 11.47 9.03
C PRO A 94 -2.95 12.78 9.19
N GLY A 95 -3.80 13.14 8.23
CA GLY A 95 -4.57 14.38 8.27
C GLY A 95 -5.55 14.44 9.44
N PHE A 96 -6.15 13.34 9.78
CA PHE A 96 -7.07 13.16 10.91
C PHE A 96 -6.32 12.70 12.16
N ASN A 97 -5.50 11.67 12.01
CA ASN A 97 -4.84 10.98 13.10
C ASN A 97 -3.92 11.88 13.93
N LEU A 98 -3.14 12.79 13.32
CA LEU A 98 -2.29 13.70 14.08
C LEU A 98 -3.07 14.73 14.92
N LYS A 99 -4.28 15.13 14.51
CA LYS A 99 -5.16 15.98 15.32
C LYS A 99 -5.76 15.22 16.50
N ILE A 100 -6.05 13.94 16.34
CA ILE A 100 -6.45 13.07 17.44
C ILE A 100 -5.28 12.82 18.39
N ALA A 101 -4.07 12.56 17.87
CA ALA A 101 -2.87 12.43 18.69
C ALA A 101 -2.65 13.65 19.59
N GLU A 102 -2.74 14.86 19.02
CA GLU A 102 -2.65 16.12 19.77
C GLU A 102 -3.67 16.18 20.91
N PHE A 103 -4.93 15.87 20.63
CA PHE A 103 -5.99 15.86 21.62
C PHE A 103 -5.71 14.83 22.74
N VAL A 104 -5.39 13.60 22.37
CA VAL A 104 -5.13 12.51 23.33
C VAL A 104 -3.96 12.86 24.25
N LYS A 105 -2.87 13.40 23.70
CA LYS A 105 -1.70 13.80 24.52
C LYS A 105 -1.97 15.03 25.39
N LYS A 106 -2.64 16.04 24.86
CA LYS A 106 -2.86 17.30 25.59
C LYS A 106 -3.93 17.18 26.66
N GLU A 107 -5.05 16.56 26.32
CA GLU A 107 -6.24 16.55 27.19
C GLU A 107 -6.38 15.28 28.04
N LEU A 108 -6.03 14.10 27.47
CA LEU A 108 -6.23 12.82 28.15
C LEU A 108 -4.96 12.24 28.76
N LYS A 109 -3.79 12.68 28.31
CA LYS A 109 -2.48 12.19 28.77
C LYS A 109 -2.25 10.67 28.56
N LEU A 110 -2.95 10.08 27.57
CA LEU A 110 -2.86 8.65 27.27
C LEU A 110 -1.70 8.37 26.30
N PRO A 111 -1.19 7.12 26.26
CA PRO A 111 -0.24 6.68 25.26
C PRO A 111 -0.83 6.74 23.85
N VAL A 112 -0.01 7.22 22.89
CA VAL A 112 -0.36 7.28 21.47
C VAL A 112 0.67 6.51 20.67
N HIS A 113 0.25 5.43 20.06
CA HIS A 113 1.07 4.60 19.19
C HIS A 113 0.66 4.79 17.73
N TYR A 114 1.62 4.83 16.82
CA TYR A 114 1.37 5.03 15.40
C TYR A 114 1.85 3.82 14.60
N TYR A 115 0.93 3.07 14.03
CA TYR A 115 1.23 1.92 13.17
C TYR A 115 1.12 2.33 11.71
N ILE A 116 2.13 2.02 10.90
CA ILE A 116 2.32 2.44 9.52
C ILE A 116 2.53 3.96 9.45
N SER A 117 3.80 4.34 9.52
CA SER A 117 4.23 5.73 9.42
C SER A 117 3.69 6.41 8.17
N PRO A 118 3.15 7.63 8.27
CA PRO A 118 2.91 8.43 7.08
C PRO A 118 4.20 8.69 6.32
N LYS A 119 4.12 8.71 5.00
CA LYS A 119 5.27 8.90 4.09
C LYS A 119 5.84 10.31 4.16
N ILE A 120 6.29 10.75 5.38
CA ILE A 120 6.88 12.10 5.56
C ILE A 120 8.25 12.23 4.89
N TRP A 121 8.90 11.13 4.57
CA TRP A 121 10.12 11.08 3.77
C TRP A 121 9.87 11.48 2.30
N ALA A 122 8.66 11.27 1.78
CA ALA A 122 8.31 11.68 0.43
C ALA A 122 7.82 13.15 0.38
N TRP A 123 7.01 13.58 1.35
CA TRP A 123 6.44 14.92 1.38
C TRP A 123 5.96 15.31 2.79
N LYS A 124 5.84 16.62 3.07
CA LYS A 124 5.37 17.14 4.38
C LYS A 124 6.24 16.68 5.56
N GLN A 125 7.56 16.69 5.40
CA GLN A 125 8.53 16.36 6.45
C GLN A 125 8.32 17.17 7.74
N TYR A 126 7.74 18.39 7.67
CA TYR A 126 7.40 19.21 8.84
C TYR A 126 6.51 18.50 9.87
N ARG A 127 5.78 17.44 9.47
CA ARG A 127 4.97 16.63 10.39
C ARG A 127 5.78 15.96 11.49
N ILE A 128 7.09 15.86 11.35
CA ILE A 128 7.98 15.35 12.40
C ILE A 128 7.81 16.12 13.72
N HIS A 129 7.48 17.41 13.67
CA HIS A 129 7.22 18.20 14.87
C HIS A 129 5.97 17.73 15.64
N SER A 130 4.93 17.27 14.92
CA SER A 130 3.74 16.69 15.53
C SER A 130 4.02 15.30 16.12
N PHE A 131 4.81 14.49 15.43
CA PHE A 131 5.23 13.19 15.97
C PHE A 131 5.99 13.35 17.29
N ARG A 132 7.01 14.20 17.34
CA ARG A 132 7.77 14.44 18.57
C ARG A 132 6.94 14.92 19.75
N LYS A 133 5.83 15.63 19.49
CA LYS A 133 4.99 16.20 20.55
C LYS A 133 3.87 15.29 21.01
N TYR A 134 3.34 14.45 20.10
CA TYR A 134 2.05 13.81 20.31
C TYR A 134 2.02 12.31 20.05
N VAL A 135 3.14 11.71 19.65
CA VAL A 135 3.23 10.25 19.40
C VAL A 135 4.38 9.69 20.22
N ASP A 136 4.11 8.66 20.99
CA ASP A 136 5.11 8.03 21.83
C ASP A 136 5.95 7.01 21.05
N TYR A 137 5.32 6.21 20.19
CA TYR A 137 5.99 5.18 19.42
C TYR A 137 5.45 5.10 17.99
N ILE A 138 6.36 4.94 17.02
CA ILE A 138 6.04 4.67 15.61
C ILE A 138 6.53 3.28 15.24
N TYR A 139 5.65 2.49 14.64
CA TYR A 139 5.92 1.18 14.06
C TYR A 139 5.94 1.30 12.55
N SER A 140 7.13 1.36 11.97
CA SER A 140 7.34 1.54 10.54
C SER A 140 7.31 0.20 9.79
N ILE A 141 6.93 0.26 8.51
CA ILE A 141 6.83 -0.92 7.64
C ILE A 141 7.81 -0.88 6.46
N LEU A 142 8.63 0.15 6.34
CA LEU A 142 9.66 0.27 5.32
C LEU A 142 11.05 0.35 6.00
N PRO A 143 12.01 -0.51 5.61
CA PRO A 143 13.28 -0.61 6.33
C PRO A 143 14.09 0.70 6.38
N PHE A 144 14.04 1.48 5.28
CA PHE A 144 14.76 2.76 5.20
C PHE A 144 14.16 3.86 6.09
N GLU A 145 12.93 3.70 6.58
CA GLU A 145 12.30 4.69 7.48
C GLU A 145 13.04 4.81 8.80
N LYS A 146 13.65 3.71 9.29
CA LYS A 146 14.43 3.75 10.53
C LYS A 146 15.58 4.75 10.43
N GLU A 147 16.38 4.66 9.37
CA GLU A 147 17.49 5.58 9.13
C GLU A 147 16.98 7.01 8.86
N PHE A 148 15.94 7.16 8.07
CA PHE A 148 15.33 8.47 7.80
C PHE A 148 14.87 9.18 9.08
N PHE A 149 14.15 8.49 9.97
CA PHE A 149 13.70 9.07 11.24
C PHE A 149 14.87 9.32 12.20
N HIS A 150 15.88 8.43 12.23
CA HIS A 150 17.07 8.64 13.03
C HIS A 150 17.81 9.94 12.65
N GLN A 151 17.97 10.23 11.36
CA GLN A 151 18.52 11.50 10.88
C GLN A 151 17.70 12.71 11.33
N LEU A 152 16.41 12.53 11.53
CA LEU A 152 15.53 13.54 12.13
C LEU A 152 15.54 13.50 13.68
N ARG A 153 16.44 12.79 14.33
CA ARG A 153 16.51 12.61 15.79
C ARG A 153 15.18 12.13 16.39
N TYR A 154 14.59 11.12 15.75
CA TYR A 154 13.36 10.45 16.20
C TYR A 154 13.49 8.95 15.94
N GLU A 155 13.34 8.15 17.00
CA GLU A 155 13.46 6.70 16.88
C GLU A 155 12.13 6.06 16.48
N VAL A 156 12.20 5.06 15.58
CA VAL A 156 11.06 4.26 15.16
C VAL A 156 11.43 2.78 15.15
N ASP A 157 10.46 1.93 15.38
CA ASP A 157 10.65 0.48 15.30
C ASP A 157 10.23 -0.01 13.90
N TYR A 158 11.16 -0.63 13.19
CA TYR A 158 10.80 -1.38 12.00
C TYR A 158 10.22 -2.74 12.42
N VAL A 159 8.98 -3.00 12.04
CA VAL A 159 8.23 -4.20 12.48
C VAL A 159 8.07 -5.27 11.39
N GLY A 160 8.65 -5.05 10.22
CA GLY A 160 8.41 -5.85 9.02
C GLY A 160 7.40 -5.21 8.08
N ASN A 161 7.13 -5.84 6.95
CA ASN A 161 6.24 -5.28 5.92
C ASN A 161 5.01 -6.17 5.71
N PRO A 162 3.78 -5.61 5.80
CA PRO A 162 2.54 -6.37 5.63
C PRO A 162 2.37 -7.04 4.26
N SER A 163 3.03 -6.55 3.19
CA SER A 163 2.99 -7.22 1.90
C SER A 163 3.76 -8.55 1.93
N VAL A 164 4.83 -8.63 2.73
CA VAL A 164 5.53 -9.91 2.95
C VAL A 164 4.60 -10.90 3.64
N ASP A 165 3.87 -10.47 4.69
CA ASP A 165 2.89 -11.30 5.39
C ASP A 165 1.84 -11.84 4.41
N SER A 166 1.27 -10.98 3.57
CA SER A 166 0.22 -11.34 2.62
C SER A 166 0.70 -12.29 1.53
N VAL A 167 1.90 -12.06 0.99
CA VAL A 167 2.50 -12.90 -0.05
C VAL A 167 2.86 -14.29 0.50
N GLU A 168 3.45 -14.35 1.69
CA GLU A 168 3.79 -15.61 2.33
C GLU A 168 2.53 -16.41 2.74
N GLU A 169 1.51 -15.76 3.29
CA GLU A 169 0.22 -16.41 3.59
C GLU A 169 -0.40 -17.01 2.31
N TYR A 170 -0.36 -16.26 1.20
CA TYR A 170 -0.86 -16.75 -0.08
C TYR A 170 -0.07 -17.97 -0.56
N LYS A 171 1.26 -17.91 -0.57
CA LYS A 171 2.12 -19.01 -1.01
C LYS A 171 1.90 -20.30 -0.21
N GLN A 172 1.66 -20.15 1.10
CA GLN A 172 1.47 -21.29 2.00
C GLN A 172 0.07 -21.91 1.95
N GLN A 173 -0.97 -21.10 1.74
CA GLN A 173 -2.35 -21.53 1.97
C GLN A 173 -3.24 -21.48 0.73
N ARG A 174 -2.88 -20.70 -0.29
CA ARG A 174 -3.78 -20.35 -1.40
C ARG A 174 -3.13 -20.45 -2.77
N ALA A 175 -1.88 -20.90 -2.85
CA ALA A 175 -1.20 -21.01 -4.12
C ALA A 175 -1.99 -21.94 -5.07
N VAL A 176 -2.22 -21.47 -6.29
CA VAL A 176 -2.98 -22.20 -7.33
C VAL A 176 -2.01 -22.67 -8.38
N ASP A 177 -2.12 -23.93 -8.81
CA ASP A 177 -1.29 -24.45 -9.90
C ASP A 177 -1.64 -23.80 -11.25
N SER A 178 -0.69 -23.81 -12.18
CA SER A 178 -0.82 -23.13 -13.47
C SER A 178 -2.01 -23.63 -14.31
N VAL A 179 -2.25 -24.93 -14.31
CA VAL A 179 -3.33 -25.54 -15.10
C VAL A 179 -4.68 -25.10 -14.58
N SER A 180 -4.88 -25.14 -13.27
CA SER A 180 -6.10 -24.68 -12.61
C SER A 180 -6.32 -23.20 -12.81
N PHE A 181 -5.27 -22.35 -12.67
CA PHE A 181 -5.35 -20.91 -12.88
C PHE A 181 -5.77 -20.59 -14.33
N ARG A 182 -5.12 -21.19 -15.32
CA ARG A 182 -5.44 -20.98 -16.74
C ARG A 182 -6.87 -21.41 -17.07
N ARG A 183 -7.28 -22.59 -16.62
CA ARG A 183 -8.64 -23.12 -16.84
C ARG A 183 -9.72 -22.21 -16.22
N MET A 184 -9.53 -21.76 -14.98
CA MET A 184 -10.50 -20.88 -14.30
C MET A 184 -10.67 -19.55 -15.00
N ASN A 185 -9.60 -19.05 -15.63
CA ASN A 185 -9.60 -17.73 -16.26
C ASN A 185 -9.69 -17.78 -17.80
N HIS A 186 -9.92 -18.96 -18.39
CA HIS A 186 -10.01 -19.17 -19.84
C HIS A 186 -8.78 -18.60 -20.58
N LEU A 187 -7.58 -18.88 -20.05
CA LEU A 187 -6.30 -18.48 -20.62
C LEU A 187 -5.73 -19.64 -21.47
N ASP A 188 -5.05 -19.26 -22.55
CA ASP A 188 -4.27 -20.16 -23.39
C ASP A 188 -2.93 -20.57 -22.74
N GLU A 189 -2.09 -21.32 -23.48
CA GLU A 189 -0.76 -21.74 -23.02
C GLU A 189 0.33 -20.69 -23.19
N ASN A 190 0.01 -19.52 -23.76
CA ASN A 190 0.95 -18.43 -23.96
C ASN A 190 1.54 -17.93 -22.64
N GLY A 191 2.70 -17.31 -22.71
CA GLY A 191 3.24 -16.55 -21.58
C GLY A 191 2.24 -15.45 -21.12
N ILE A 192 2.36 -14.98 -19.91
CA ILE A 192 1.46 -13.95 -19.36
C ILE A 192 2.23 -12.67 -19.11
N ILE A 193 1.73 -11.55 -19.67
CA ILE A 193 2.08 -10.20 -19.24
C ILE A 193 0.99 -9.74 -18.27
N ALA A 194 1.33 -9.60 -16.99
CA ALA A 194 0.44 -9.06 -16.00
C ALA A 194 0.36 -7.53 -16.12
N ILE A 195 -0.87 -6.99 -16.14
CA ILE A 195 -1.11 -5.54 -16.18
C ILE A 195 -1.77 -5.12 -14.88
N LEU A 196 -1.08 -4.31 -14.09
CA LEU A 196 -1.56 -3.75 -12.82
C LEU A 196 -1.73 -2.22 -12.97
N PRO A 197 -2.85 -1.75 -13.55
CA PRO A 197 -3.00 -0.36 -13.99
C PRO A 197 -3.30 0.63 -12.86
N GLY A 198 -3.38 0.15 -11.63
CA GLY A 198 -3.67 0.94 -10.44
C GLY A 198 -4.97 0.53 -9.75
N SER A 199 -5.21 1.12 -8.58
CA SER A 199 -6.37 0.82 -7.72
C SER A 199 -7.46 1.90 -7.76
N ARG A 200 -7.22 3.01 -8.44
CA ARG A 200 -8.13 4.16 -8.54
C ARG A 200 -8.60 4.34 -9.98
N LYS A 201 -9.84 4.79 -10.15
CA LYS A 201 -10.41 5.07 -11.47
C LYS A 201 -9.52 5.96 -12.34
N GLN A 202 -8.93 7.00 -11.75
CA GLN A 202 -8.03 7.88 -12.48
C GLN A 202 -6.76 7.15 -12.96
N GLU A 203 -6.13 6.35 -12.10
CA GLU A 203 -4.93 5.56 -12.45
C GLU A 203 -5.23 4.61 -13.61
N ILE A 204 -6.36 3.88 -13.53
CA ILE A 204 -6.81 2.95 -14.57
C ILE A 204 -7.02 3.68 -15.90
N ARG A 205 -7.77 4.79 -15.88
CA ARG A 205 -8.03 5.60 -17.06
C ARG A 205 -6.75 6.09 -17.73
N ASP A 206 -5.78 6.53 -16.92
CA ASP A 206 -4.60 7.22 -17.42
C ASP A 206 -3.48 6.24 -17.81
N ASN A 207 -3.43 5.03 -17.22
CA ASN A 207 -2.34 4.07 -17.46
C ASN A 207 -2.75 2.90 -18.37
N LEU A 208 -3.95 2.35 -18.21
CA LEU A 208 -4.35 1.11 -18.87
C LEU A 208 -4.27 1.14 -20.39
N PRO A 209 -4.74 2.20 -21.10
CA PRO A 209 -4.71 2.21 -22.56
C PRO A 209 -3.30 2.02 -23.15
N LEU A 210 -2.32 2.72 -22.57
CA LEU A 210 -0.95 2.63 -23.06
C LEU A 210 -0.29 1.29 -22.69
N MET A 211 -0.55 0.76 -21.49
CA MET A 211 -0.08 -0.56 -21.09
C MET A 211 -0.62 -1.66 -22.02
N LEU A 212 -1.91 -1.59 -22.38
CA LEU A 212 -2.53 -2.52 -23.33
C LEU A 212 -1.95 -2.42 -24.73
N LYS A 213 -1.72 -1.18 -25.20
CA LYS A 213 -1.11 -0.94 -26.50
C LYS A 213 0.27 -1.60 -26.60
N VAL A 214 1.12 -1.44 -25.59
CA VAL A 214 2.43 -2.09 -25.54
C VAL A 214 2.30 -3.60 -25.45
N ALA A 215 1.43 -4.12 -24.57
CA ALA A 215 1.25 -5.56 -24.45
C ALA A 215 0.78 -6.21 -25.76
N SER A 216 0.01 -5.51 -26.60
CA SER A 216 -0.46 -6.00 -27.90
C SER A 216 0.63 -6.15 -28.94
N LEU A 217 1.81 -5.53 -28.75
CA LEU A 217 2.98 -5.72 -29.61
C LEU A 217 3.65 -7.09 -29.43
N HIS A 218 3.24 -7.84 -28.39
CA HIS A 218 3.78 -9.16 -28.04
C HIS A 218 2.69 -10.24 -28.09
N PRO A 219 2.21 -10.62 -29.29
CA PRO A 219 1.10 -11.57 -29.43
C PRO A 219 1.42 -12.99 -28.96
N GLU A 220 2.68 -13.32 -28.72
CA GLU A 220 3.13 -14.57 -28.09
C GLU A 220 2.86 -14.61 -26.57
N TYR A 221 2.38 -13.51 -25.99
CA TYR A 221 1.96 -13.41 -24.60
C TYR A 221 0.48 -13.05 -24.52
N THR A 222 -0.19 -13.56 -23.50
CA THR A 222 -1.54 -13.14 -23.15
C THR A 222 -1.48 -12.02 -22.12
N ALA A 223 -2.00 -10.86 -22.47
CA ALA A 223 -2.16 -9.74 -21.54
C ALA A 223 -3.30 -10.02 -20.56
N VAL A 224 -3.02 -9.97 -19.26
CA VAL A 224 -4.01 -10.21 -18.20
C VAL A 224 -4.02 -9.04 -17.22
N ILE A 225 -5.17 -8.38 -17.12
CA ILE A 225 -5.38 -7.22 -16.24
C ILE A 225 -5.81 -7.69 -14.85
N ALA A 226 -5.10 -7.24 -13.82
CA ALA A 226 -5.54 -7.37 -12.43
C ALA A 226 -6.57 -6.27 -12.12
N GLY A 227 -7.85 -6.62 -12.09
CA GLY A 227 -8.94 -5.72 -11.74
C GLY A 227 -8.90 -5.37 -10.25
N ALA A 228 -8.93 -4.08 -9.93
CA ALA A 228 -8.89 -3.58 -8.56
C ALA A 228 -10.20 -3.88 -7.81
N PRO A 229 -10.13 -4.29 -6.53
CA PRO A 229 -11.30 -4.50 -5.71
C PRO A 229 -12.17 -3.23 -5.62
N GLY A 230 -13.48 -3.36 -5.83
CA GLY A 230 -14.43 -2.24 -5.73
C GLY A 230 -14.53 -1.34 -6.96
N ILE A 231 -13.83 -1.63 -8.05
CA ILE A 231 -14.01 -1.01 -9.35
C ILE A 231 -14.89 -1.92 -10.22
N ASP A 232 -15.94 -1.35 -10.79
CA ASP A 232 -16.88 -2.06 -11.67
C ASP A 232 -16.14 -2.60 -12.91
N PRO A 233 -16.32 -3.88 -13.29
CA PRO A 233 -15.76 -4.43 -14.52
C PRO A 233 -16.08 -3.61 -15.76
N ALA A 234 -17.28 -3.04 -15.87
CA ALA A 234 -17.68 -2.17 -16.97
C ALA A 234 -16.80 -0.92 -17.12
N TYR A 235 -16.17 -0.46 -16.01
CA TYR A 235 -15.26 0.67 -16.07
C TYR A 235 -14.00 0.37 -16.90
N TYR A 236 -13.50 -0.85 -16.82
CA TYR A 236 -12.31 -1.28 -17.59
C TYR A 236 -12.63 -1.40 -19.08
N GLN A 237 -13.83 -1.91 -19.43
CA GLN A 237 -14.25 -2.09 -20.81
C GLN A 237 -14.15 -0.80 -21.62
N ALA A 238 -14.42 0.35 -21.00
CA ALA A 238 -14.30 1.67 -21.65
C ALA A 238 -12.87 2.02 -22.10
N TYR A 239 -11.84 1.28 -21.64
CA TYR A 239 -10.42 1.52 -21.93
C TYR A 239 -9.73 0.33 -22.57
N MET A 240 -10.46 -0.75 -22.86
CA MET A 240 -9.91 -1.96 -23.46
C MET A 240 -10.01 -1.96 -24.98
N ASP A 241 -10.89 -1.12 -25.55
CA ASP A 241 -11.21 -1.12 -26.98
C ASP A 241 -11.41 -2.56 -27.52
N ASP A 242 -10.80 -2.90 -28.67
CA ASP A 242 -10.79 -4.26 -29.23
C ASP A 242 -9.62 -5.14 -28.71
N SER A 243 -9.02 -4.80 -27.58
CA SER A 243 -7.91 -5.54 -27.01
C SER A 243 -8.33 -6.98 -26.63
N PRO A 244 -7.58 -8.01 -27.04
CA PRO A 244 -7.82 -9.40 -26.65
C PRO A 244 -7.48 -9.67 -25.18
N ALA A 245 -7.01 -8.68 -24.43
CA ALA A 245 -6.60 -8.82 -23.03
C ALA A 245 -7.73 -9.37 -22.17
N LYS A 246 -7.38 -10.21 -21.22
CA LYS A 246 -8.31 -10.72 -20.21
C LYS A 246 -8.29 -9.85 -18.98
N ILE A 247 -9.41 -9.78 -18.26
CA ILE A 247 -9.46 -9.13 -16.95
C ILE A 247 -9.91 -10.12 -15.90
N ILE A 248 -9.21 -10.13 -14.77
CA ILE A 248 -9.52 -10.99 -13.63
C ILE A 248 -9.61 -10.16 -12.35
N PHE A 249 -10.49 -10.54 -11.44
CA PHE A 249 -10.72 -9.82 -10.18
C PHE A 249 -10.40 -10.71 -8.99
N ASN A 250 -9.88 -10.09 -7.91
CA ASN A 250 -9.51 -10.77 -6.67
C ASN A 250 -8.48 -11.91 -6.85
N GLN A 251 -7.70 -11.88 -7.92
CA GLN A 251 -6.70 -12.89 -8.27
C GLN A 251 -5.33 -12.27 -8.61
N THR A 252 -4.98 -11.13 -8.02
CA THR A 252 -3.68 -10.48 -8.29
C THR A 252 -2.50 -11.39 -7.95
N TYR A 253 -2.53 -12.08 -6.83
CA TYR A 253 -1.44 -12.99 -6.44
C TYR A 253 -1.37 -14.24 -7.31
N PRO A 254 -2.48 -14.94 -7.60
CA PRO A 254 -2.47 -15.99 -8.63
C PRO A 254 -1.92 -15.51 -9.98
N LEU A 255 -2.29 -14.31 -10.43
CA LEU A 255 -1.76 -13.73 -11.65
C LEU A 255 -0.24 -13.54 -11.58
N LEU A 256 0.26 -12.89 -10.53
CA LEU A 256 1.70 -12.65 -10.35
C LEU A 256 2.48 -13.95 -10.19
N GLN A 257 1.91 -14.99 -9.59
CA GLN A 257 2.54 -16.31 -9.48
C GLN A 257 2.84 -16.93 -10.85
N HIS A 258 2.03 -16.63 -11.88
CA HIS A 258 2.11 -17.25 -13.20
C HIS A 258 2.57 -16.30 -14.32
N ALA A 259 2.75 -15.01 -14.02
CA ALA A 259 3.21 -14.02 -14.98
C ALA A 259 4.71 -14.14 -15.25
N GLN A 260 5.11 -13.94 -16.51
CA GLN A 260 6.49 -13.86 -16.95
C GLN A 260 7.03 -12.44 -16.86
N TYR A 261 6.17 -11.45 -17.12
CA TYR A 261 6.49 -10.01 -17.07
C TYR A 261 5.30 -9.24 -16.52
N ALA A 262 5.56 -8.01 -16.06
CA ALA A 262 4.50 -7.16 -15.57
C ALA A 262 4.69 -5.69 -15.96
N LEU A 263 3.59 -5.02 -16.32
CA LEU A 263 3.46 -3.58 -16.41
C LEU A 263 2.70 -3.10 -15.17
N VAL A 264 3.35 -2.31 -14.31
CA VAL A 264 2.84 -2.06 -12.95
C VAL A 264 2.77 -0.56 -12.66
N THR A 265 1.61 -0.08 -12.24
CA THR A 265 1.49 1.28 -11.71
C THR A 265 2.19 1.40 -10.35
N SER A 266 2.92 2.50 -10.15
CA SER A 266 3.66 2.74 -8.91
C SER A 266 2.78 2.66 -7.67
N GLY A 267 3.26 1.98 -6.64
CA GLY A 267 2.57 1.74 -5.37
C GLY A 267 2.99 0.43 -4.72
N THR A 268 2.17 -0.10 -3.83
CA THR A 268 2.41 -1.40 -3.16
C THR A 268 2.52 -2.55 -4.16
N ALA A 269 1.82 -2.45 -5.30
CA ALA A 269 1.85 -3.45 -6.35
C ALA A 269 3.26 -3.73 -6.90
N THR A 270 4.13 -2.70 -6.97
CA THR A 270 5.53 -2.91 -7.41
C THR A 270 6.31 -3.81 -6.46
N LEU A 271 6.07 -3.67 -5.17
CA LEU A 271 6.68 -4.49 -4.14
C LEU A 271 6.18 -5.93 -4.19
N GLU A 272 4.86 -6.11 -4.30
CA GLU A 272 4.23 -7.43 -4.42
C GLU A 272 4.71 -8.16 -5.67
N THR A 273 4.78 -7.47 -6.81
CA THR A 273 5.31 -8.01 -8.07
C THR A 273 6.77 -8.50 -7.90
N ALA A 274 7.60 -7.73 -7.22
CA ALA A 274 8.98 -8.13 -6.95
C ALA A 274 9.07 -9.32 -5.97
N LEU A 275 8.19 -9.42 -4.96
CA LEU A 275 8.10 -10.55 -4.03
C LEU A 275 7.65 -11.85 -4.72
N PHE A 276 6.89 -11.74 -5.81
CA PHE A 276 6.60 -12.86 -6.72
C PHE A 276 7.69 -13.10 -7.75
N ARG A 277 8.79 -12.31 -7.74
CA ARG A 277 9.93 -12.42 -8.67
C ARG A 277 9.54 -12.23 -10.13
N VAL A 278 8.55 -11.38 -10.40
CA VAL A 278 8.13 -11.04 -11.76
C VAL A 278 8.92 -9.82 -12.24
N PRO A 279 9.70 -9.92 -13.32
CA PRO A 279 10.34 -8.76 -13.95
C PRO A 279 9.29 -7.73 -14.35
N GLN A 280 9.51 -6.45 -14.02
CA GLN A 280 8.49 -5.43 -14.19
C GLN A 280 9.01 -4.13 -14.76
N VAL A 281 8.14 -3.43 -15.49
CA VAL A 281 8.30 -2.03 -15.86
C VAL A 281 7.31 -1.20 -15.02
N VAL A 282 7.82 -0.19 -14.33
CA VAL A 282 6.96 0.69 -13.51
C VAL A 282 6.45 1.82 -14.38
N CYS A 283 5.13 1.88 -14.52
CA CYS A 283 4.40 2.79 -15.40
C CYS A 283 3.54 3.74 -14.58
N TYR A 284 3.66 5.05 -14.79
CA TYR A 284 2.82 6.00 -14.08
C TYR A 284 2.57 7.27 -14.89
N SER A 285 1.33 7.44 -15.34
CA SER A 285 0.88 8.67 -15.98
C SER A 285 0.68 9.78 -14.94
N VAL A 286 1.16 10.97 -15.25
CA VAL A 286 0.91 12.17 -14.45
C VAL A 286 0.03 13.12 -15.24
N THR A 287 -1.24 13.17 -14.87
CA THR A 287 -2.18 14.11 -15.47
C THR A 287 -1.86 15.54 -15.02
N GLY A 288 -1.61 16.46 -15.97
CA GLY A 288 -1.37 17.88 -15.65
C GLY A 288 -0.13 18.51 -16.29
N GLY A 289 0.55 17.77 -17.19
CA GLY A 289 1.64 18.28 -18.02
C GLY A 289 2.87 18.77 -17.24
N LYS A 290 3.66 19.67 -17.86
CA LYS A 290 4.94 20.19 -17.32
C LYS A 290 4.83 20.79 -15.91
N LEU A 291 3.70 21.40 -15.56
CA LEU A 291 3.49 22.01 -14.24
C LEU A 291 3.41 20.97 -13.14
N THR A 292 2.74 19.83 -13.39
CA THR A 292 2.62 18.74 -12.40
C THR A 292 3.94 18.01 -12.25
N ASN A 293 4.69 17.81 -13.33
CA ASN A 293 6.06 17.27 -13.28
C ASN A 293 7.00 18.18 -12.49
N TRP A 294 6.89 19.50 -12.67
CA TRP A 294 7.65 20.49 -11.90
C TRP A 294 7.29 20.44 -10.41
N ILE A 295 6.00 20.39 -10.07
CA ILE A 295 5.51 20.23 -8.70
C ILE A 295 6.05 18.94 -8.09
N PHE A 296 5.98 17.82 -8.82
CA PHE A 296 6.50 16.55 -8.36
C PHE A 296 8.00 16.62 -8.07
N ALA A 297 8.80 17.16 -8.99
CA ALA A 297 10.24 17.32 -8.83
C ALA A 297 10.64 18.22 -7.66
N HIS A 298 9.82 19.22 -7.30
CA HIS A 298 10.13 20.16 -6.22
C HIS A 298 9.56 19.78 -4.85
N PHE A 299 8.50 19.00 -4.81
CA PHE A 299 7.84 18.62 -3.56
C PHE A 299 8.13 17.19 -3.09
N PHE A 300 8.60 16.32 -4.00
CA PHE A 300 9.03 14.99 -3.61
C PHE A 300 10.54 14.96 -3.41
N HIS A 301 10.97 14.71 -2.20
CA HIS A 301 12.38 14.66 -1.81
C HIS A 301 13.02 13.28 -2.01
N THR A 302 12.43 12.44 -2.83
CA THR A 302 12.92 11.08 -3.06
C THR A 302 13.35 10.88 -4.51
N PRO A 303 14.48 10.20 -4.75
CA PRO A 303 14.97 9.95 -6.10
C PRO A 303 14.12 8.92 -6.87
N PHE A 304 13.24 8.17 -6.17
CA PHE A 304 12.45 7.08 -6.71
C PHE A 304 10.99 7.16 -6.26
N ILE A 305 10.10 6.55 -7.05
CA ILE A 305 8.66 6.46 -6.76
C ILE A 305 8.19 5.05 -6.43
N SER A 306 8.88 4.00 -6.94
CA SER A 306 8.55 2.61 -6.61
C SER A 306 9.13 2.18 -5.27
N LEU A 307 8.41 1.34 -4.54
CA LEU A 307 8.91 0.79 -3.28
C LEU A 307 10.14 -0.09 -3.48
N VAL A 308 10.28 -0.75 -4.62
CA VAL A 308 11.45 -1.57 -4.96
C VAL A 308 12.71 -0.73 -4.94
N ASN A 309 12.74 0.37 -5.72
CA ASN A 309 13.90 1.24 -5.81
C ASN A 309 14.20 1.95 -4.48
N LEU A 310 13.15 2.41 -3.78
CA LEU A 310 13.27 3.06 -2.48
C LEU A 310 13.88 2.12 -1.42
N ILE A 311 13.44 0.86 -1.35
CA ILE A 311 13.96 -0.12 -0.40
C ILE A 311 15.40 -0.51 -0.75
N CYS A 312 15.71 -0.63 -2.06
CA CYS A 312 17.06 -0.94 -2.52
C CYS A 312 18.00 0.27 -2.45
N GLY A 313 17.47 1.51 -2.41
CA GLY A 313 18.27 2.74 -2.42
C GLY A 313 18.96 3.00 -3.78
N LYS A 314 18.52 2.33 -4.84
CA LYS A 314 19.05 2.43 -6.21
C LYS A 314 18.01 2.01 -7.24
N GLU A 315 18.24 2.35 -8.51
CA GLU A 315 17.39 1.87 -9.60
C GLU A 315 17.58 0.37 -9.81
N VAL A 316 16.53 -0.39 -9.57
CA VAL A 316 16.41 -1.84 -9.80
C VAL A 316 15.40 -2.09 -10.91
N VAL A 317 14.31 -1.33 -10.91
CA VAL A 317 13.26 -1.34 -11.92
C VAL A 317 13.20 0.02 -12.59
N GLN A 318 13.00 0.02 -13.90
CA GLN A 318 12.85 1.27 -14.65
C GLN A 318 11.53 1.94 -14.28
N GLU A 319 11.57 3.20 -13.87
CA GLU A 319 10.41 4.01 -13.54
C GLU A 319 10.06 4.96 -14.69
N LEU A 320 9.07 4.58 -15.49
CA LEU A 320 8.58 5.38 -16.61
C LEU A 320 7.41 6.26 -16.12
N PHE A 321 7.76 7.47 -15.79
CA PHE A 321 6.89 8.41 -15.09
C PHE A 321 6.76 9.72 -15.86
N GLY A 322 5.56 10.28 -15.93
CA GLY A 322 5.30 11.58 -16.57
C GLY A 322 5.68 11.59 -18.05
N GLU A 323 6.66 12.40 -18.45
CA GLU A 323 7.15 12.50 -19.84
C GLU A 323 7.89 11.23 -20.32
N LEU A 324 8.33 10.38 -19.39
CA LEU A 324 8.96 9.10 -19.72
C LEU A 324 7.91 7.99 -19.96
N PHE A 325 6.66 8.20 -19.60
CA PHE A 325 5.57 7.25 -19.80
C PHE A 325 5.08 7.31 -21.25
N THR A 326 5.83 6.73 -22.16
CA THR A 326 5.54 6.65 -23.61
C THR A 326 5.59 5.21 -24.09
N GLU A 327 4.92 4.91 -25.21
CA GLU A 327 4.89 3.59 -25.84
C GLU A 327 6.30 3.08 -26.12
N GLU A 328 7.12 3.90 -26.76
CA GLU A 328 8.48 3.53 -27.18
C GLU A 328 9.37 3.17 -25.99
N ARG A 329 9.23 3.86 -24.88
CA ARG A 329 10.04 3.60 -23.68
C ARG A 329 9.57 2.37 -22.94
N ILE A 330 8.24 2.17 -22.81
CA ILE A 330 7.70 0.98 -22.17
C ILE A 330 8.06 -0.25 -22.97
N GLU A 331 7.92 -0.17 -24.31
CA GLU A 331 8.28 -1.24 -25.23
C GLU A 331 9.78 -1.55 -25.18
N ALA A 332 10.63 -0.52 -25.23
CA ALA A 332 12.07 -0.72 -25.14
C ALA A 332 12.51 -1.43 -23.86
N GLU A 333 11.91 -1.06 -22.72
CA GLU A 333 12.23 -1.69 -21.44
C GLU A 333 11.64 -3.09 -21.32
N LEU A 334 10.39 -3.30 -21.74
CA LEU A 334 9.77 -4.62 -21.76
C LEU A 334 10.52 -5.58 -22.68
N GLY A 335 10.85 -5.14 -23.90
CA GLY A 335 11.66 -5.90 -24.84
C GLY A 335 13.07 -6.22 -24.32
N ARG A 336 13.68 -5.30 -23.57
CA ARG A 336 14.96 -5.57 -22.89
C ARG A 336 14.81 -6.66 -21.82
N LEU A 337 13.77 -6.61 -21.02
CA LEU A 337 13.47 -7.66 -20.02
C LEU A 337 13.23 -9.03 -20.68
N MET A 338 12.63 -9.06 -21.87
CA MET A 338 12.38 -10.28 -22.63
C MET A 338 13.66 -10.86 -23.24
N ASN A 339 14.49 -10.02 -23.83
CA ASN A 339 15.59 -10.43 -24.69
C ASN A 339 16.97 -10.43 -24.00
N ASP A 340 17.20 -9.57 -22.99
CA ASP A 340 18.46 -9.53 -22.25
C ASP A 340 18.37 -10.34 -20.95
N ARG A 341 18.80 -11.60 -21.04
CA ARG A 341 18.82 -12.52 -19.90
C ARG A 341 19.69 -12.00 -18.74
N SER A 342 20.80 -11.32 -19.04
CA SER A 342 21.70 -10.80 -17.99
C SER A 342 21.04 -9.67 -17.23
N TYR A 343 20.41 -8.73 -17.93
CA TYR A 343 19.65 -7.62 -17.34
C TYR A 343 18.52 -8.13 -16.45
N ARG A 344 17.71 -9.05 -16.97
CA ARG A 344 16.62 -9.68 -16.21
C ARG A 344 17.13 -10.42 -14.98
N SER A 345 18.20 -11.20 -15.09
CA SER A 345 18.78 -11.92 -13.94
C SER A 345 19.30 -10.99 -12.87
N LYS A 346 19.89 -9.83 -13.26
CA LYS A 346 20.30 -8.79 -12.31
C LYS A 346 19.12 -8.22 -11.55
N MET A 347 18.02 -7.88 -12.24
CA MET A 347 16.80 -7.39 -11.59
C MET A 347 16.27 -8.41 -10.56
N LEU A 348 16.19 -9.68 -10.94
CA LEU A 348 15.72 -10.76 -10.04
C LEU A 348 16.66 -10.95 -8.83
N GLY A 349 17.98 -10.82 -9.01
CA GLY A 349 18.93 -10.85 -7.89
C GLY A 349 18.73 -9.68 -6.91
N GLU A 350 18.41 -8.49 -7.43
CA GLU A 350 18.09 -7.33 -6.59
C GLU A 350 16.76 -7.49 -5.83
N TYR A 351 15.80 -8.23 -6.38
CA TYR A 351 14.57 -8.57 -5.65
C TYR A 351 14.85 -9.47 -4.44
N GLU A 352 15.84 -10.33 -4.51
CA GLU A 352 16.28 -11.14 -3.36
C GLU A 352 16.90 -10.24 -2.28
N VAL A 353 17.76 -9.30 -2.67
CA VAL A 353 18.34 -8.31 -1.75
C VAL A 353 17.24 -7.47 -1.10
N MET A 354 16.24 -7.05 -1.87
CA MET A 354 15.07 -6.32 -1.36
C MET A 354 14.30 -7.18 -0.34
N ALA A 355 14.02 -8.44 -0.66
CA ALA A 355 13.31 -9.35 0.24
C ALA A 355 14.08 -9.58 1.55
N GLN A 356 15.41 -9.72 1.50
CA GLN A 356 16.27 -9.80 2.69
C GLN A 356 16.17 -8.54 3.55
N ARG A 357 16.14 -7.34 2.96
CA ARG A 357 15.97 -6.07 3.70
C ARG A 357 14.60 -5.95 4.35
N LEU A 358 13.57 -6.48 3.73
CA LEU A 358 12.21 -6.52 4.30
C LEU A 358 12.11 -7.50 5.48
N GLY A 359 12.94 -8.54 5.50
CA GLY A 359 12.91 -9.57 6.54
C GLY A 359 11.75 -10.54 6.39
N GLU A 360 11.51 -11.30 7.45
CA GLU A 360 10.49 -12.36 7.49
C GLU A 360 9.06 -11.80 7.68
N ALA A 361 8.07 -12.63 7.37
CA ALA A 361 6.67 -12.34 7.65
C ALA A 361 6.39 -12.27 9.17
N GLY A 362 5.48 -11.39 9.57
CA GLY A 362 5.10 -11.22 10.96
C GLY A 362 4.98 -9.76 11.41
N ALA A 363 4.85 -8.83 10.47
CA ALA A 363 4.76 -7.39 10.76
C ALA A 363 3.71 -7.05 11.82
N ALA A 364 2.48 -7.58 11.65
CA ALA A 364 1.40 -7.35 12.61
C ALA A 364 1.70 -7.97 13.98
N ARG A 365 2.34 -9.15 14.04
CA ARG A 365 2.72 -9.81 15.30
C ARG A 365 3.82 -9.04 16.03
N SER A 366 4.83 -8.59 15.30
CA SER A 366 5.92 -7.78 15.87
C SER A 366 5.39 -6.46 16.45
N ALA A 367 4.52 -5.76 15.70
CA ALA A 367 3.87 -4.55 16.18
C ALA A 367 3.01 -4.81 17.43
N ALA A 368 2.17 -5.84 17.41
CA ALA A 368 1.29 -6.19 18.52
C ALA A 368 2.07 -6.47 19.81
N ARG A 369 3.16 -7.24 19.71
CA ARG A 369 4.02 -7.55 20.85
C ARG A 369 4.64 -6.29 21.44
N LEU A 370 5.25 -5.43 20.60
CA LEU A 370 5.85 -4.18 21.07
C LEU A 370 4.80 -3.25 21.70
N ILE A 371 3.60 -3.15 21.12
CA ILE A 371 2.49 -2.36 21.67
C ILE A 371 2.12 -2.90 23.05
N TYR A 372 1.86 -4.21 23.15
CA TYR A 372 1.43 -4.85 24.38
C TYR A 372 2.47 -4.69 25.51
N ASP A 373 3.74 -4.96 25.21
CA ASP A 373 4.84 -4.88 26.19
C ASP A 373 5.01 -3.44 26.72
N ARG A 374 4.85 -2.41 25.85
CA ARG A 374 4.98 -0.99 26.23
C ARG A 374 3.81 -0.42 27.03
N ILE A 375 2.66 -1.08 27.00
CA ILE A 375 1.48 -0.64 27.76
C ILE A 375 1.43 -1.36 29.12
N LYS A 376 1.97 -2.58 29.19
CA LYS A 376 1.94 -3.41 30.39
C LYS A 376 2.87 -2.88 31.49
N HIS A 377 3.88 -2.12 31.10
CA HIS A 377 4.89 -1.50 31.97
C HIS A 377 4.70 -0.01 32.07
#